data_88402faf7667ef3cc7c1924a697a7f53
#
_entry.id   88402faf7667ef3cc7c1924a697a7f53
#
_cell.length_a   1.000
_cell.length_b   1.000
_cell.length_c   1.000
_cell.angle_alpha   90.00
_cell.angle_beta   90.00
_cell.angle_gamma   90.00
#
_symmetry.space_group_name_H-M   'P 1'
#
loop_
_entity.id
_entity.type
_entity.pdbx_description
1 polymer ?
#
loop_
_entity_poly.entity_id
_entity_poly.type
_entity_poly.pdbx_seq_one_letter_code
_entity_poly.pdbx_strand_id
1 'polypeptide(L)'
;MATSLAEIRAKLQAQESKGQGGQSGGDNGIYAHWNIPEGTTARVRFLPDANTKNTFFWVERLMIKLPFAGIKGQVDSKPTFVQVPCVEMWGEACPILAEVRTWFKDKSLEEMGRKYWKKKSYLFQGFVRDNPLSDDKSTDNPIRRFIISPQIFNLVKNALMDPELENLPTDYEGGLDFNIKKTSKGGYADYNTSTWARKESSLTQTELEAVEKFGLYNLADFLPKKPSEQELKVIKEMFEASVNGEPFDADKWSAYYKPAGMASTASSNKSDDDHASVAKPVAVARPAPAVTQDDPPFEVDEPEVTAPVTAAKPASQRAEDILAMIRNRQK
;
A
#
# COMPACT_ATOMS: atom_id res chain seq x y z
N MET A 1 11.05 23.99 32.60
CA MET A 1 12.27 23.18 32.60
C MET A 1 12.94 23.38 31.26
N ALA A 2 14.20 23.85 31.24
CA ALA A 2 14.92 24.10 29.98
C ALA A 2 15.36 22.77 29.38
N THR A 3 14.96 22.50 28.15
CA THR A 3 15.40 21.35 27.39
C THR A 3 16.92 21.38 27.21
N SER A 4 17.59 20.30 27.57
CA SER A 4 19.05 20.26 27.49
C SER A 4 19.50 20.20 26.02
N LEU A 5 20.66 20.81 25.72
CA LEU A 5 21.28 20.81 24.40
C LEU A 5 21.51 19.36 23.89
N ALA A 6 21.71 18.42 24.80
CA ALA A 6 21.86 16.99 24.52
C ALA A 6 20.51 16.36 24.02
N GLU A 7 19.38 16.75 24.61
CA GLU A 7 18.05 16.29 24.14
C GLU A 7 17.69 16.87 22.78
N ILE A 8 18.08 18.11 22.52
CA ILE A 8 17.89 18.74 21.20
C ILE A 8 18.74 18.03 20.14
N ARG A 9 20.00 17.72 20.46
CA ARG A 9 20.89 16.97 19.55
C ARG A 9 20.38 15.54 19.31
N ALA A 10 19.92 14.85 20.34
CA ALA A 10 19.32 13.52 20.20
C ALA A 10 18.07 13.52 19.35
N LYS A 11 17.19 14.54 19.50
CA LYS A 11 16.01 14.74 18.66
C LYS A 11 16.36 15.09 17.20
N LEU A 12 17.38 15.91 16.97
CA LEU A 12 17.85 16.25 15.63
C LEU A 12 18.49 15.04 14.95
N GLN A 13 19.31 14.26 15.65
CA GLN A 13 19.85 13.00 15.13
C GLN A 13 18.75 11.98 14.82
N ALA A 14 17.72 11.89 15.66
CA ALA A 14 16.56 11.04 15.39
C ALA A 14 15.70 11.56 14.22
N GLN A 15 15.67 12.88 13.97
CA GLN A 15 15.04 13.46 12.79
C GLN A 15 15.86 13.27 11.52
N GLU A 16 17.18 13.40 11.59
CA GLU A 16 18.09 13.14 10.47
C GLU A 16 18.10 11.67 10.07
N SER A 17 18.07 10.74 11.04
CA SER A 17 17.93 9.31 10.75
C SER A 17 16.57 8.95 10.16
N LYS A 18 15.49 9.69 10.47
CA LYS A 18 14.18 9.58 9.79
C LYS A 18 14.17 10.20 8.39
N GLY A 19 15.04 11.20 8.13
CA GLY A 19 15.15 11.89 6.83
C GLY A 19 16.05 11.19 5.82
N GLN A 20 16.92 10.29 6.26
CA GLN A 20 17.93 9.64 5.40
C GLN A 20 17.51 8.27 4.86
N GLY A 21 16.26 7.85 5.08
CA GLY A 21 15.64 6.64 4.52
C GLY A 21 15.17 6.76 3.07
N GLY A 22 15.79 7.61 2.26
CA GLY A 22 15.51 7.80 0.83
C GLY A 22 16.38 6.91 -0.06
N GLN A 23 16.47 5.61 0.22
CA GLN A 23 17.04 4.64 -0.71
C GLN A 23 15.93 3.80 -1.32
N SER A 24 15.94 3.62 -2.64
CA SER A 24 15.03 2.83 -3.45
C SER A 24 15.09 1.33 -3.10
N GLY A 25 14.61 1.01 -1.96
CA GLY A 25 14.22 -0.31 -1.48
C GLY A 25 12.96 -0.07 -0.70
N GLY A 26 11.93 -0.90 -0.89
CA GLY A 26 10.66 -0.78 -0.19
C GLY A 26 10.85 -0.56 1.30
N ASP A 27 9.85 0.03 1.94
CA ASP A 27 9.88 0.31 3.37
C ASP A 27 10.06 -1.00 4.16
N ASN A 28 11.30 -1.28 4.57
CA ASN A 28 11.66 -2.49 5.30
C ASN A 28 10.89 -2.65 6.62
N GLY A 29 10.23 -1.61 7.11
CA GLY A 29 9.33 -1.67 8.25
C GLY A 29 8.00 -2.37 7.93
N ILE A 30 7.64 -2.56 6.65
CA ILE A 30 6.44 -3.28 6.23
C ILE A 30 6.76 -4.76 6.08
N TYR A 31 5.95 -5.61 6.72
CA TYR A 31 6.05 -7.06 6.52
C TYR A 31 5.23 -7.48 5.31
N ALA A 32 5.91 -7.97 4.28
CA ALA A 32 5.30 -8.34 2.99
C ALA A 32 4.67 -9.75 3.04
N HIS A 33 3.66 -9.95 3.90
CA HIS A 33 2.98 -11.24 4.07
C HIS A 33 2.39 -11.81 2.78
N TRP A 34 2.14 -10.99 1.76
CA TRP A 34 1.68 -11.44 0.44
C TRP A 34 2.73 -12.21 -0.35
N ASN A 35 4.02 -12.10 0.04
CA ASN A 35 5.12 -12.82 -0.59
C ASN A 35 5.39 -14.18 0.09
N ILE A 36 4.72 -14.52 1.20
CA ILE A 36 4.91 -15.84 1.82
C ILE A 36 4.57 -16.93 0.81
N PRO A 37 5.31 -18.07 0.82
CA PRO A 37 5.03 -19.18 -0.07
C PRO A 37 3.62 -19.73 0.13
N GLU A 38 3.01 -20.20 -0.96
CA GLU A 38 1.69 -20.84 -0.90
C GLU A 38 1.72 -22.08 0.04
N GLY A 39 0.66 -22.24 0.81
CA GLY A 39 0.54 -23.32 1.79
C GLY A 39 1.27 -23.04 3.11
N THR A 40 2.05 -21.96 3.22
CA THR A 40 2.76 -21.61 4.46
C THR A 40 1.95 -20.64 5.32
N THR A 41 2.38 -20.50 6.57
CA THR A 41 1.73 -19.67 7.58
C THR A 41 2.77 -18.78 8.23
N ALA A 42 2.51 -17.48 8.26
CA ALA A 42 3.23 -16.53 9.11
C ALA A 42 2.45 -16.32 10.41
N ARG A 43 3.12 -16.36 11.56
CA ARG A 43 2.49 -16.07 12.85
C ARG A 43 2.91 -14.69 13.32
N VAL A 44 1.92 -13.85 13.58
CA VAL A 44 2.12 -12.46 13.97
C VAL A 44 1.40 -12.13 15.27
N ARG A 45 1.97 -11.23 16.06
CA ARG A 45 1.33 -10.63 17.23
C ARG A 45 1.06 -9.16 16.93
N PHE A 46 -0.21 -8.80 16.80
CA PHE A 46 -0.59 -7.40 16.68
C PHE A 46 -0.42 -6.63 18.00
N LEU A 47 -0.10 -5.36 17.88
CA LEU A 47 0.13 -4.43 18.98
C LEU A 47 -0.86 -3.27 18.90
N PRO A 48 -1.13 -2.58 20.02
CA PRO A 48 -1.95 -1.38 20.04
C PRO A 48 -1.36 -0.26 19.16
N ASP A 49 -2.18 0.74 18.80
CA ASP A 49 -1.70 1.99 18.22
C ASP A 49 -1.04 2.85 19.31
N ALA A 50 0.04 3.57 18.99
CA ALA A 50 0.62 4.56 19.89
C ALA A 50 -0.33 5.72 20.17
N ASN A 51 -1.26 6.00 19.27
CA ASN A 51 -2.27 7.03 19.44
C ASN A 51 -3.39 6.51 20.35
N THR A 52 -3.34 6.87 21.62
CA THR A 52 -4.34 6.49 22.63
C THR A 52 -5.76 7.01 22.35
N LYS A 53 -5.92 7.96 21.42
CA LYS A 53 -7.24 8.43 20.96
C LYS A 53 -7.86 7.50 19.92
N ASN A 54 -7.04 6.67 19.27
CA ASN A 54 -7.54 5.63 18.39
C ASN A 54 -8.07 4.47 19.24
N THR A 55 -9.36 4.22 19.16
CA THR A 55 -10.01 3.11 19.88
C THR A 55 -9.63 1.75 19.29
N PHE A 56 -9.20 1.75 18.02
CA PHE A 56 -8.81 0.55 17.31
C PHE A 56 -7.28 0.40 17.29
N PHE A 57 -6.80 -0.81 17.13
CA PHE A 57 -5.38 -1.09 16.93
C PHE A 57 -4.98 -1.14 15.44
N TRP A 58 -5.78 -0.49 14.58
CA TRP A 58 -5.53 -0.30 13.14
C TRP A 58 -6.06 1.06 12.68
N VAL A 59 -5.62 1.46 11.49
CA VAL A 59 -6.20 2.59 10.76
C VAL A 59 -6.60 2.15 9.35
N GLU A 60 -7.68 2.70 8.82
CA GLU A 60 -8.17 2.42 7.47
C GLU A 60 -7.46 3.29 6.45
N ARG A 61 -7.12 2.71 5.31
CA ARG A 61 -6.49 3.40 4.19
C ARG A 61 -7.28 3.12 2.91
N LEU A 62 -7.60 4.19 2.17
CA LEU A 62 -8.30 4.13 0.89
C LEU A 62 -7.40 4.67 -0.22
N MET A 63 -7.05 3.83 -1.18
CA MET A 63 -6.22 4.17 -2.33
C MET A 63 -6.94 3.88 -3.64
N ILE A 64 -6.61 4.62 -4.69
CA ILE A 64 -7.03 4.33 -6.06
C ILE A 64 -5.79 3.96 -6.86
N LYS A 65 -5.86 2.89 -7.63
CA LYS A 65 -4.79 2.41 -8.48
C LYS A 65 -5.03 2.87 -9.91
N LEU A 66 -4.10 3.65 -10.45
CA LEU A 66 -4.15 4.18 -11.81
C LEU A 66 -3.14 3.40 -12.67
N PRO A 67 -3.60 2.50 -13.55
CA PRO A 67 -2.71 1.73 -14.41
C PRO A 67 -2.33 2.54 -15.66
N PHE A 68 -1.07 2.46 -16.06
CA PHE A 68 -0.51 3.09 -17.25
C PHE A 68 0.10 2.05 -18.18
N ALA A 69 0.09 2.31 -19.49
CA ALA A 69 0.63 1.41 -20.49
C ALA A 69 2.17 1.23 -20.37
N GLY A 70 2.83 2.18 -19.69
CA GLY A 70 4.27 2.22 -19.47
C GLY A 70 4.70 3.59 -18.99
N ILE A 71 5.98 3.92 -19.14
CA ILE A 71 6.55 5.23 -18.81
C ILE A 71 6.90 5.94 -20.12
N LYS A 72 6.41 7.18 -20.28
CA LYS A 72 6.66 8.02 -21.46
C LYS A 72 8.15 8.24 -21.67
N GLY A 73 8.59 8.07 -22.91
CA GLY A 73 9.99 8.23 -23.29
C GLY A 73 10.88 7.02 -23.00
N GLN A 74 10.35 5.94 -22.40
CA GLN A 74 11.07 4.68 -22.23
C GLN A 74 10.58 3.65 -23.25
N VAL A 75 11.48 3.24 -24.18
CA VAL A 75 11.22 2.16 -25.13
C VAL A 75 11.13 0.85 -24.35
N ASP A 76 10.11 0.02 -24.61
CA ASP A 76 9.85 -1.26 -23.93
C ASP A 76 9.54 -1.16 -22.42
N SER A 77 9.07 -0.02 -21.95
CA SER A 77 8.60 0.07 -20.56
C SER A 77 7.39 -0.84 -20.34
N LYS A 78 7.46 -1.64 -19.26
CA LYS A 78 6.34 -2.51 -18.88
C LYS A 78 5.16 -1.69 -18.36
N PRO A 79 3.91 -2.20 -18.49
CA PRO A 79 2.77 -1.60 -17.83
C PRO A 79 3.06 -1.37 -16.36
N THR A 80 2.74 -0.19 -15.88
CA THR A 80 2.98 0.24 -14.50
C THR A 80 1.71 0.81 -13.89
N PHE A 81 1.75 1.11 -12.59
CA PHE A 81 0.62 1.76 -11.94
C PHE A 81 1.10 2.78 -10.90
N VAL A 82 0.27 3.76 -10.66
CA VAL A 82 0.45 4.75 -9.60
C VAL A 82 -0.69 4.59 -8.59
N GLN A 83 -0.36 4.66 -7.32
CA GLN A 83 -1.36 4.70 -6.26
C GLN A 83 -1.57 6.13 -5.80
N VAL A 84 -2.81 6.55 -5.77
CA VAL A 84 -3.21 7.88 -5.30
C VAL A 84 -4.21 7.75 -4.15
N PRO A 85 -4.19 8.65 -3.17
CA PRO A 85 -5.14 8.60 -2.06
C PRO A 85 -6.56 8.91 -2.54
N CYS A 86 -7.53 8.19 -2.00
CA CYS A 86 -8.94 8.49 -2.20
C CYS A 86 -9.42 9.51 -1.16
N VAL A 87 -9.94 10.65 -1.59
CA VAL A 87 -10.35 11.72 -0.67
C VAL A 87 -11.56 11.37 0.19
N GLU A 88 -12.28 10.29 -0.11
CA GLU A 88 -13.32 9.77 0.78
C GLU A 88 -12.77 9.34 2.15
N MET A 89 -11.44 9.11 2.26
CA MET A 89 -10.77 8.85 3.53
C MET A 89 -10.90 10.02 4.52
N TRP A 90 -11.11 11.24 4.00
CA TRP A 90 -11.35 12.46 4.80
C TRP A 90 -12.81 12.93 4.76
N GLY A 91 -13.74 12.06 4.34
CA GLY A 91 -15.18 12.38 4.28
C GLY A 91 -15.58 13.28 3.12
N GLU A 92 -14.71 13.48 2.13
CA GLU A 92 -14.97 14.32 0.96
C GLU A 92 -15.37 13.49 -0.26
N ALA A 93 -16.18 14.10 -1.14
CA ALA A 93 -16.57 13.44 -2.39
C ALA A 93 -15.35 13.29 -3.33
N CYS A 94 -15.02 12.06 -3.72
CA CYS A 94 -13.93 11.79 -4.63
C CYS A 94 -14.37 12.01 -6.08
N PRO A 95 -13.72 12.93 -6.84
CA PRO A 95 -14.10 13.21 -8.23
C PRO A 95 -13.91 11.98 -9.13
N ILE A 96 -12.87 11.17 -8.93
CA ILE A 96 -12.67 9.91 -9.66
C ILE A 96 -13.82 8.95 -9.40
N LEU A 97 -14.16 8.71 -8.12
CA LEU A 97 -15.23 7.77 -7.79
C LEU A 97 -16.62 8.26 -8.22
N ALA A 98 -16.84 9.57 -8.27
CA ALA A 98 -18.07 10.12 -8.82
C ALA A 98 -18.28 9.70 -10.29
N GLU A 99 -17.22 9.70 -11.08
CA GLU A 99 -17.24 9.22 -12.46
C GLU A 99 -17.33 7.69 -12.53
N VAL A 100 -16.46 6.98 -11.81
CA VAL A 100 -16.41 5.51 -11.82
C VAL A 100 -17.74 4.89 -11.38
N ARG A 101 -18.48 5.49 -10.43
CA ARG A 101 -19.82 5.03 -10.04
C ARG A 101 -20.81 5.00 -11.19
N THR A 102 -20.66 5.86 -12.18
CA THR A 102 -21.54 5.85 -13.36
C THR A 102 -21.27 4.65 -14.25
N TRP A 103 -20.03 4.14 -14.27
CA TRP A 103 -19.63 2.99 -15.08
C TRP A 103 -20.26 1.68 -14.60
N PHE A 104 -20.51 1.53 -13.29
CA PHE A 104 -21.20 0.34 -12.76
C PHE A 104 -22.68 0.21 -13.21
N LYS A 105 -23.26 1.28 -13.78
CA LYS A 105 -24.60 1.24 -14.36
C LYS A 105 -24.62 0.60 -15.74
N ASP A 106 -23.47 0.46 -16.37
CA ASP A 106 -23.28 -0.13 -17.68
C ASP A 106 -22.42 -1.39 -17.57
N LYS A 107 -23.02 -2.54 -17.89
CA LYS A 107 -22.33 -3.84 -17.81
C LYS A 107 -21.04 -3.90 -18.65
N SER A 108 -20.95 -3.12 -19.74
CA SER A 108 -19.77 -3.08 -20.59
C SER A 108 -18.59 -2.34 -19.93
N LEU A 109 -18.87 -1.45 -18.97
CA LEU A 109 -17.90 -0.64 -18.26
C LEU A 109 -17.60 -1.16 -16.83
N GLU A 110 -18.31 -2.17 -16.38
CA GLU A 110 -18.20 -2.70 -15.01
C GLU A 110 -16.76 -3.15 -14.68
N GLU A 111 -16.11 -3.89 -15.58
CA GLU A 111 -14.72 -4.34 -15.39
C GLU A 111 -13.76 -3.16 -15.27
N MET A 112 -13.96 -2.12 -16.09
CA MET A 112 -13.21 -0.88 -16.00
C MET A 112 -13.48 -0.15 -14.67
N GLY A 113 -14.76 -0.09 -14.26
CA GLY A 113 -15.16 0.45 -12.97
C GLY A 113 -14.43 -0.23 -11.80
N ARG A 114 -14.38 -1.56 -11.80
CA ARG A 114 -13.64 -2.34 -10.80
C ARG A 114 -12.13 -2.03 -10.77
N LYS A 115 -11.53 -1.81 -11.92
CA LYS A 115 -10.11 -1.48 -12.05
C LYS A 115 -9.74 -0.18 -11.37
N TYR A 116 -10.59 0.85 -11.49
CA TYR A 116 -10.38 2.19 -10.93
C TYR A 116 -11.10 2.41 -9.59
N TRP A 117 -11.79 1.40 -9.07
CA TRP A 117 -12.45 1.51 -7.78
C TRP A 117 -11.45 1.63 -6.64
N LYS A 118 -11.83 2.36 -5.59
CA LYS A 118 -11.02 2.48 -4.38
C LYS A 118 -10.66 1.11 -3.80
N LYS A 119 -9.41 0.95 -3.42
CA LYS A 119 -8.89 -0.22 -2.72
C LYS A 119 -8.81 0.12 -1.24
N LYS A 120 -9.50 -0.66 -0.43
CA LYS A 120 -9.49 -0.54 1.03
C LYS A 120 -8.39 -1.43 1.60
N SER A 121 -7.64 -0.91 2.54
CA SER A 121 -6.68 -1.68 3.32
C SER A 121 -6.61 -1.15 4.74
N TYR A 122 -6.06 -1.96 5.62
CA TYR A 122 -5.96 -1.64 7.04
C TYR A 122 -4.51 -1.74 7.47
N LEU A 123 -4.01 -0.71 8.12
CA LEU A 123 -2.65 -0.66 8.60
C LEU A 123 -2.62 -1.08 10.07
N PHE A 124 -1.82 -2.10 10.36
CA PHE A 124 -1.55 -2.65 11.69
C PHE A 124 -0.07 -2.55 12.01
N GLN A 125 0.29 -2.75 13.27
CA GLN A 125 1.67 -2.98 13.71
C GLN A 125 1.76 -4.20 14.61
N GLY A 126 2.95 -4.77 14.71
CA GLY A 126 3.17 -5.94 15.54
C GLY A 126 4.49 -6.65 15.30
N PHE A 127 4.67 -7.77 15.93
CA PHE A 127 5.81 -8.66 15.77
C PHE A 127 5.51 -9.81 14.81
N VAL A 128 6.52 -10.25 14.07
CA VAL A 128 6.48 -11.48 13.29
C VAL A 128 7.18 -12.55 14.11
N ARG A 129 6.40 -13.48 14.69
CA ARG A 129 6.89 -14.55 15.58
C ARG A 129 7.34 -15.78 14.81
N ASP A 130 6.71 -16.05 13.68
CA ASP A 130 7.09 -17.11 12.76
C ASP A 130 7.10 -16.57 11.34
N ASN A 131 8.28 -16.54 10.73
CA ASN A 131 8.50 -15.87 9.46
C ASN A 131 8.93 -16.86 8.38
N PRO A 132 8.03 -17.26 7.46
CA PRO A 132 8.37 -18.14 6.36
C PRO A 132 9.07 -17.45 5.17
N LEU A 133 9.27 -16.12 5.24
CA LEU A 133 9.98 -15.40 4.17
C LEU A 133 11.49 -15.56 4.32
N SER A 134 12.13 -16.19 3.33
CA SER A 134 13.59 -16.33 3.27
C SER A 134 14.32 -15.02 3.01
N ASP A 135 13.67 -14.10 2.31
CA ASP A 135 14.27 -12.85 1.84
C ASP A 135 13.82 -11.62 2.66
N ASP A 136 13.23 -11.85 3.84
CA ASP A 136 12.84 -10.76 4.72
C ASP A 136 14.08 -10.06 5.28
N LYS A 137 14.22 -8.78 4.92
CA LYS A 137 15.33 -7.99 5.45
C LYS A 137 15.03 -7.62 6.88
N SER A 138 15.89 -8.06 7.79
CA SER A 138 15.81 -7.67 9.20
C SER A 138 15.96 -6.14 9.31
N THR A 139 15.14 -5.55 10.15
CA THR A 139 15.21 -4.14 10.53
C THR A 139 15.73 -4.06 11.96
N ASP A 140 16.41 -2.97 12.32
CA ASP A 140 16.85 -2.73 13.72
C ASP A 140 15.66 -2.71 14.68
N ASN A 141 14.50 -2.21 14.20
CA ASN A 141 13.25 -2.24 14.94
C ASN A 141 12.45 -3.51 14.54
N PRO A 142 12.23 -4.46 15.47
CA PRO A 142 11.48 -5.66 15.18
C PRO A 142 9.97 -5.43 15.09
N ILE A 143 9.46 -4.25 15.47
CA ILE A 143 8.05 -3.90 15.29
C ILE A 143 7.81 -3.60 13.81
N ARG A 144 7.01 -4.45 13.18
CA ARG A 144 6.70 -4.36 11.74
C ARG A 144 5.31 -3.78 11.55
N ARG A 145 5.11 -3.16 10.39
CA ARG A 145 3.79 -2.70 9.94
C ARG A 145 3.22 -3.69 8.94
N PHE A 146 1.89 -3.83 8.95
CA PHE A 146 1.17 -4.78 8.10
C PHE A 146 0.11 -4.01 7.33
N ILE A 147 0.08 -4.20 6.00
CA ILE A 147 -0.98 -3.68 5.13
C ILE A 147 -1.97 -4.82 4.90
N ILE A 148 -3.00 -4.87 5.70
CA ILE A 148 -3.97 -5.97 5.75
C ILE A 148 -5.09 -5.73 4.73
N SER A 149 -5.40 -6.77 3.93
CA SER A 149 -6.51 -6.79 2.99
C SER A 149 -7.87 -6.86 3.68
N PRO A 150 -8.97 -6.46 3.03
CA PRO A 150 -10.33 -6.64 3.56
C PRO A 150 -10.65 -8.09 3.92
N GLN A 151 -10.13 -9.06 3.16
CA GLN A 151 -10.33 -10.49 3.41
C GLN A 151 -9.79 -10.89 4.80
N ILE A 152 -8.54 -10.56 5.10
CA ILE A 152 -7.93 -10.84 6.42
C ILE A 152 -8.62 -10.00 7.50
N PHE A 153 -8.91 -8.73 7.20
CA PHE A 153 -9.57 -7.84 8.16
C PHE A 153 -10.95 -8.35 8.60
N ASN A 154 -11.71 -8.94 7.68
CA ASN A 154 -13.00 -9.55 8.02
C ASN A 154 -12.85 -10.68 9.04
N LEU A 155 -11.78 -11.49 8.95
CA LEU A 155 -11.49 -12.52 9.96
C LEU A 155 -11.14 -11.90 11.31
N VAL A 156 -10.35 -10.81 11.31
CA VAL A 156 -10.03 -10.06 12.53
C VAL A 156 -11.31 -9.48 13.15
N LYS A 157 -12.12 -8.80 12.34
CA LYS A 157 -13.38 -8.19 12.78
C LYS A 157 -14.35 -9.21 13.35
N ASN A 158 -14.51 -10.36 12.67
CA ASN A 158 -15.44 -11.40 13.13
C ASN A 158 -15.03 -11.94 14.51
N ALA A 159 -13.73 -12.14 14.74
CA ALA A 159 -13.25 -12.57 16.05
C ALA A 159 -13.46 -11.53 17.14
N LEU A 160 -13.27 -10.24 16.82
CA LEU A 160 -13.53 -9.14 17.79
C LEU A 160 -15.01 -8.97 18.14
N MET A 161 -15.90 -9.46 17.27
CA MET A 161 -17.35 -9.47 17.52
C MET A 161 -17.82 -10.75 18.24
N ASP A 162 -16.91 -11.69 18.47
CA ASP A 162 -17.22 -12.92 19.19
C ASP A 162 -17.38 -12.63 20.70
N PRO A 163 -18.53 -12.96 21.31
CA PRO A 163 -18.75 -12.72 22.74
C PRO A 163 -17.89 -13.62 23.64
N GLU A 164 -17.28 -14.69 23.11
CA GLU A 164 -16.36 -15.55 23.85
C GLU A 164 -14.93 -14.96 23.94
N LEU A 165 -14.66 -13.87 23.23
CA LEU A 165 -13.37 -13.18 23.29
C LEU A 165 -13.33 -12.29 24.54
N GLU A 166 -12.68 -12.72 25.59
CA GLU A 166 -12.61 -11.99 26.88
C GLU A 166 -11.56 -10.89 26.87
N ASN A 167 -10.40 -11.14 26.24
CA ASN A 167 -9.26 -10.22 26.23
C ASN A 167 -8.99 -9.64 24.84
N LEU A 168 -8.44 -8.41 24.81
CA LEU A 168 -8.00 -7.84 23.54
C LEU A 168 -6.84 -8.68 22.95
N PRO A 169 -6.89 -9.03 21.66
CA PRO A 169 -5.80 -9.78 21.03
C PRO A 169 -4.44 -9.08 21.11
N THR A 170 -4.42 -7.77 21.32
CA THR A 170 -3.21 -6.95 21.45
C THR A 170 -2.68 -6.84 22.87
N ASP A 171 -3.31 -7.48 23.86
CA ASP A 171 -2.83 -7.45 25.24
C ASP A 171 -1.43 -8.06 25.37
N TYR A 172 -0.61 -7.48 26.24
CA TYR A 172 0.80 -7.90 26.38
C TYR A 172 0.91 -9.22 27.15
N GLU A 173 -0.01 -9.49 28.07
CA GLU A 173 0.02 -10.70 28.90
C GLU A 173 -0.90 -11.81 28.35
N GLY A 174 -2.14 -11.48 28.00
CA GLY A 174 -3.18 -12.42 27.58
C GLY A 174 -3.61 -12.26 26.12
N GLY A 175 -2.76 -11.69 25.26
CA GLY A 175 -3.14 -11.47 23.87
C GLY A 175 -3.05 -12.71 22.99
N LEU A 176 -3.52 -12.59 21.75
CA LEU A 176 -3.59 -13.69 20.79
C LEU A 176 -2.71 -13.45 19.56
N ASP A 177 -2.02 -14.49 19.12
CA ASP A 177 -1.32 -14.47 17.84
C ASP A 177 -2.31 -14.69 16.70
N PHE A 178 -2.02 -14.07 15.55
CA PHE A 178 -2.76 -14.27 14.32
C PHE A 178 -1.91 -15.03 13.32
N ASN A 179 -2.47 -16.11 12.77
CA ASN A 179 -1.83 -16.97 11.78
C ASN A 179 -2.29 -16.55 10.39
N ILE A 180 -1.44 -15.83 9.65
CA ILE A 180 -1.68 -15.45 8.26
C ILE A 180 -1.30 -16.63 7.38
N LYS A 181 -2.29 -17.34 6.85
CA LYS A 181 -2.08 -18.47 5.96
C LYS A 181 -2.44 -18.10 4.53
N LYS A 182 -1.46 -18.27 3.63
CA LYS A 182 -1.68 -18.04 2.20
C LYS A 182 -1.99 -19.36 1.51
N THR A 183 -3.10 -19.38 0.81
CA THR A 183 -3.51 -20.46 -0.09
C THR A 183 -3.82 -19.89 -1.47
N SER A 184 -4.17 -20.71 -2.43
CA SER A 184 -4.57 -20.30 -3.76
C SER A 184 -5.99 -20.74 -4.05
N LYS A 185 -6.80 -19.85 -4.63
CA LYS A 185 -8.14 -20.14 -5.11
C LYS A 185 -8.36 -19.50 -6.47
N GLY A 186 -8.59 -20.32 -7.48
CA GLY A 186 -8.76 -19.82 -8.85
C GLY A 186 -7.56 -19.09 -9.43
N GLY A 187 -6.33 -19.41 -8.97
CA GLY A 187 -5.09 -18.73 -9.42
C GLY A 187 -4.77 -17.42 -8.68
N TYR A 188 -5.59 -17.05 -7.69
CA TYR A 188 -5.38 -15.86 -6.86
C TYR A 188 -5.03 -16.25 -5.43
N ALA A 189 -4.26 -15.38 -4.75
CA ALA A 189 -3.94 -15.58 -3.34
C ALA A 189 -5.22 -15.50 -2.49
N ASP A 190 -5.40 -16.48 -1.62
CA ASP A 190 -6.54 -16.58 -0.70
C ASP A 190 -6.05 -16.71 0.75
N TYR A 191 -6.64 -15.93 1.64
CA TYR A 191 -6.28 -15.85 3.06
C TYR A 191 -7.42 -16.28 3.98
N ASN A 192 -8.52 -16.80 3.45
CA ASN A 192 -9.71 -17.17 4.23
C ASN A 192 -9.46 -18.26 5.28
N THR A 193 -8.34 -19.00 5.14
CA THR A 193 -7.93 -20.03 6.10
C THR A 193 -7.02 -19.49 7.22
N SER A 194 -6.79 -18.17 7.25
CA SER A 194 -6.09 -17.51 8.36
C SER A 194 -6.94 -17.55 9.63
N THR A 195 -6.29 -17.68 10.79
CA THR A 195 -7.00 -17.88 12.07
C THR A 195 -6.25 -17.26 13.23
N TRP A 196 -6.97 -16.91 14.26
CA TRP A 196 -6.38 -16.61 15.57
C TRP A 196 -5.84 -17.87 16.22
N ALA A 197 -4.79 -17.72 17.01
CA ALA A 197 -4.32 -18.79 17.90
C ALA A 197 -5.41 -19.10 18.93
N ARG A 198 -5.53 -20.38 19.28
CA ARG A 198 -6.51 -20.84 20.29
C ARG A 198 -6.08 -20.61 21.73
N LYS A 199 -4.80 -20.30 21.93
CA LYS A 199 -4.22 -20.07 23.25
C LYS A 199 -3.66 -18.67 23.31
N GLU A 200 -3.91 -18.02 24.41
CA GLU A 200 -3.27 -16.76 24.77
C GLU A 200 -1.77 -16.96 24.94
N SER A 201 -1.03 -15.92 24.69
CA SER A 201 0.41 -15.87 24.88
C SER A 201 0.84 -14.46 25.27
N SER A 202 1.76 -14.35 26.20
CA SER A 202 2.36 -13.08 26.58
C SER A 202 3.39 -12.64 25.55
N LEU A 203 3.72 -11.35 25.54
CA LEU A 203 4.91 -10.85 24.87
C LEU A 203 6.15 -11.43 25.56
N THR A 204 7.14 -11.78 24.77
CA THR A 204 8.45 -12.21 25.30
C THR A 204 9.19 -11.01 25.90
N GLN A 205 10.18 -11.27 26.75
CA GLN A 205 11.00 -10.21 27.32
C GLN A 205 11.68 -9.35 26.25
N THR A 206 12.15 -9.97 25.17
CA THR A 206 12.76 -9.25 24.04
C THR A 206 11.78 -8.39 23.27
N GLU A 207 10.51 -8.81 23.15
CA GLU A 207 9.44 -8.01 22.53
C GLU A 207 9.07 -6.80 23.42
N LEU A 208 9.02 -6.98 24.73
CA LEU A 208 8.79 -5.89 25.70
C LEU A 208 9.92 -4.86 25.65
N GLU A 209 11.17 -5.30 25.68
CA GLU A 209 12.35 -4.45 25.54
C GLU A 209 12.35 -3.67 24.20
N ALA A 210 11.88 -4.31 23.12
CA ALA A 210 11.75 -3.65 21.83
C ALA A 210 10.66 -2.57 21.86
N VAL A 211 9.52 -2.82 22.49
CA VAL A 211 8.47 -1.79 22.68
C VAL A 211 8.99 -0.63 23.52
N GLU A 212 9.74 -0.90 24.58
CA GLU A 212 10.33 0.13 25.42
C GLU A 212 11.38 0.96 24.66
N LYS A 213 12.25 0.30 23.91
CA LYS A 213 13.35 0.93 23.18
C LYS A 213 12.90 1.77 21.98
N PHE A 214 12.00 1.23 21.16
CA PHE A 214 11.63 1.84 19.87
C PHE A 214 10.30 2.60 19.95
N GLY A 215 9.45 2.27 20.92
CA GLY A 215 8.09 2.75 21.02
C GLY A 215 7.17 2.13 19.97
N LEU A 216 5.87 2.27 20.17
CA LEU A 216 4.86 1.91 19.17
C LEU A 216 4.77 3.00 18.10
N TYR A 217 4.38 2.62 16.91
CA TYR A 217 4.06 3.58 15.84
C TYR A 217 2.68 4.20 16.08
N ASN A 218 2.56 5.50 15.85
CA ASN A 218 1.27 6.13 15.56
C ASN A 218 0.91 5.76 14.11
N LEU A 219 -0.04 4.88 13.93
CA LEU A 219 -0.38 4.32 12.60
C LEU A 219 -0.90 5.38 11.64
N ALA A 220 -1.49 6.46 12.15
CA ALA A 220 -1.97 7.57 11.32
C ALA A 220 -0.83 8.29 10.58
N ASP A 221 0.41 8.27 11.09
CA ASP A 221 1.57 8.91 10.45
C ASP A 221 1.97 8.21 9.14
N PHE A 222 1.51 6.96 8.93
CA PHE A 222 1.77 6.16 7.73
C PHE A 222 0.62 6.18 6.73
N LEU A 223 -0.45 6.92 7.03
CA LEU A 223 -1.48 7.19 6.05
C LEU A 223 -1.00 8.23 5.03
N PRO A 224 -1.50 8.18 3.80
CA PRO A 224 -1.23 9.22 2.84
C PRO A 224 -1.73 10.56 3.38
N LYS A 225 -1.02 11.63 3.06
CA LYS A 225 -1.49 12.99 3.37
C LYS A 225 -2.69 13.34 2.50
N LYS A 226 -3.59 14.17 3.03
CA LYS A 226 -4.70 14.71 2.25
C LYS A 226 -4.16 15.51 1.07
N PRO A 227 -4.57 15.21 -0.17
CA PRO A 227 -4.14 15.95 -1.33
C PRO A 227 -4.59 17.41 -1.26
N SER A 228 -3.71 18.32 -1.64
CA SER A 228 -4.03 19.72 -1.90
C SER A 228 -4.90 19.86 -3.17
N GLU A 229 -5.50 21.02 -3.39
CA GLU A 229 -6.28 21.28 -4.60
C GLU A 229 -5.47 21.10 -5.89
N GLN A 230 -4.16 21.43 -5.83
CA GLN A 230 -3.26 21.24 -6.97
C GLN A 230 -2.99 19.76 -7.21
N GLU A 231 -2.74 19.00 -6.16
CA GLU A 231 -2.56 17.54 -6.25
C GLU A 231 -3.83 16.84 -6.74
N LEU A 232 -5.02 17.31 -6.34
CA LEU A 232 -6.28 16.79 -6.86
C LEU A 232 -6.45 17.01 -8.36
N LYS A 233 -6.00 18.15 -8.89
CA LYS A 233 -5.98 18.41 -10.34
C LYS A 233 -5.04 17.44 -11.05
N VAL A 234 -3.84 17.23 -10.49
CA VAL A 234 -2.87 16.26 -11.02
C VAL A 234 -3.42 14.83 -10.98
N ILE A 235 -4.06 14.42 -9.87
CA ILE A 235 -4.70 13.10 -9.75
C ILE A 235 -5.78 12.92 -10.82
N LYS A 236 -6.58 13.95 -11.09
CA LYS A 236 -7.62 13.90 -12.12
C LYS A 236 -7.00 13.79 -13.53
N GLU A 237 -5.96 14.57 -13.83
CA GLU A 237 -5.23 14.48 -15.10
C GLU A 237 -4.61 13.09 -15.31
N MET A 238 -3.98 12.54 -14.28
CA MET A 238 -3.43 11.18 -14.27
C MET A 238 -4.52 10.13 -14.49
N PHE A 239 -5.68 10.30 -13.89
CA PHE A 239 -6.82 9.40 -14.06
C PHE A 239 -7.31 9.42 -15.51
N GLU A 240 -7.51 10.61 -16.10
CA GLU A 240 -7.93 10.78 -17.50
C GLU A 240 -6.92 10.13 -18.46
N ALA A 241 -5.62 10.39 -18.28
CA ALA A 241 -4.56 9.77 -19.08
C ALA A 241 -4.52 8.24 -18.92
N SER A 242 -4.70 7.73 -17.69
CA SER A 242 -4.77 6.30 -17.42
C SER A 242 -5.97 5.64 -18.10
N VAL A 243 -7.13 6.26 -18.08
CA VAL A 243 -8.35 5.80 -18.76
C VAL A 243 -8.16 5.77 -20.28
N ASN A 244 -7.45 6.75 -20.83
CA ASN A 244 -7.11 6.82 -22.25
C ASN A 244 -6.04 5.81 -22.66
N GLY A 245 -5.43 5.07 -21.72
CA GLY A 245 -4.38 4.11 -22.01
C GLY A 245 -3.02 4.74 -22.31
N GLU A 246 -2.83 6.01 -21.92
CA GLU A 246 -1.59 6.74 -22.11
C GLU A 246 -0.46 6.21 -21.18
N PRO A 247 0.82 6.39 -21.54
CA PRO A 247 1.93 6.12 -20.64
C PRO A 247 2.01 7.17 -19.52
N PHE A 248 2.59 6.79 -18.38
CA PHE A 248 2.87 7.71 -17.29
C PHE A 248 3.90 8.78 -17.71
N ASP A 249 3.52 10.05 -17.63
CA ASP A 249 4.40 11.18 -17.94
C ASP A 249 5.20 11.57 -16.69
N ALA A 250 6.47 11.10 -16.64
CA ALA A 250 7.33 11.32 -15.48
C ALA A 250 7.69 12.81 -15.28
N ASP A 251 7.80 13.59 -16.35
CA ASP A 251 8.16 15.01 -16.28
C ASP A 251 7.04 15.85 -15.64
N LYS A 252 5.78 15.44 -15.86
CA LYS A 252 4.61 16.16 -15.31
C LYS A 252 4.28 15.71 -13.88
N TRP A 253 4.32 14.41 -13.62
CA TRP A 253 3.65 13.85 -12.44
C TRP A 253 4.58 13.31 -11.37
N SER A 254 5.87 13.05 -11.69
CA SER A 254 6.79 12.40 -10.73
C SER A 254 7.11 13.26 -9.50
N ALA A 255 6.86 14.58 -9.57
CA ALA A 255 6.99 15.47 -8.42
C ALA A 255 5.89 15.23 -7.37
N TYR A 256 4.74 14.71 -7.79
CA TYR A 256 3.57 14.48 -6.93
C TYR A 256 3.40 12.99 -6.62
N TYR A 257 3.31 12.16 -7.65
CA TYR A 257 3.07 10.72 -7.53
C TYR A 257 3.97 9.95 -8.48
N LYS A 258 4.49 8.81 -8.03
CA LYS A 258 5.42 7.97 -8.80
C LYS A 258 4.89 6.55 -8.90
N PRO A 259 5.17 5.85 -10.01
CA PRO A 259 4.96 4.41 -10.09
C PRO A 259 5.78 3.68 -9.03
N ALA A 260 5.24 2.56 -8.55
CA ALA A 260 5.96 1.67 -7.66
C ALA A 260 7.27 1.21 -8.33
N GLY A 261 8.39 1.28 -7.60
CA GLY A 261 9.72 0.90 -8.09
C GLY A 261 10.49 2.01 -8.83
N MET A 262 9.90 3.20 -9.06
CA MET A 262 10.64 4.34 -9.61
C MET A 262 11.43 5.05 -8.49
N ALA A 263 12.76 5.11 -8.64
CA ALA A 263 13.63 5.79 -7.69
C ALA A 263 13.23 7.26 -7.51
N SER A 264 13.29 7.75 -6.28
CA SER A 264 13.11 9.16 -5.98
C SER A 264 14.38 9.93 -6.41
N THR A 265 14.33 10.60 -7.55
CA THR A 265 15.28 11.68 -7.81
C THR A 265 14.88 12.84 -6.92
N ALA A 266 15.46 12.92 -5.72
CA ALA A 266 15.34 14.09 -4.88
C ALA A 266 15.97 15.26 -5.63
N SER A 267 15.12 16.18 -6.11
CA SER A 267 15.55 17.48 -6.59
C SER A 267 16.08 18.26 -5.38
N SER A 268 17.39 18.16 -5.15
CA SER A 268 18.08 19.16 -4.36
C SER A 268 18.25 20.39 -5.22
N ASN A 269 17.35 21.38 -5.09
CA ASN A 269 17.67 22.74 -5.49
C ASN A 269 18.79 23.25 -4.58
N LYS A 270 20.01 23.17 -5.08
CA LYS A 270 21.10 24.10 -4.77
C LYS A 270 21.66 24.59 -6.08
N SER A 271 21.51 25.88 -6.25
CA SER A 271 22.13 26.72 -7.24
C SER A 271 23.66 26.66 -7.13
N ASP A 272 24.24 26.75 -8.30
CA ASP A 272 25.51 27.36 -8.72
C ASP A 272 26.81 26.61 -8.54
N ASP A 273 27.38 26.53 -9.68
CA ASP A 273 28.75 26.77 -10.18
C ASP A 273 29.70 25.57 -10.36
N ASP A 274 29.94 25.41 -11.68
CA ASP A 274 31.20 25.19 -12.39
C ASP A 274 32.07 23.92 -12.22
N HIS A 275 32.39 23.46 -13.41
CA HIS A 275 33.54 22.72 -13.93
C HIS A 275 33.52 21.21 -14.15
N ALA A 276 33.39 20.96 -15.46
CA ALA A 276 34.24 20.10 -16.32
C ALA A 276 34.52 18.62 -15.98
N SER A 277 34.03 17.82 -16.91
CA SER A 277 34.77 16.81 -17.69
C SER A 277 35.23 15.50 -17.04
N VAL A 278 34.85 14.43 -17.71
CA VAL A 278 35.59 13.25 -18.20
C VAL A 278 35.04 11.87 -17.80
N ALA A 279 34.67 11.16 -18.89
CA ALA A 279 34.77 9.73 -19.15
C ALA A 279 33.85 8.71 -18.46
N LYS A 280 33.11 8.04 -19.35
CA LYS A 280 32.43 6.74 -19.16
C LYS A 280 33.41 5.63 -18.75
N PRO A 281 32.88 4.63 -18.05
CA PRO A 281 32.99 3.30 -18.63
C PRO A 281 31.63 2.58 -18.71
N VAL A 282 31.54 1.79 -19.75
CA VAL A 282 30.48 0.84 -20.09
C VAL A 282 30.33 -0.19 -18.98
N ALA A 283 29.15 -0.35 -18.43
CA ALA A 283 28.81 -1.42 -17.51
C ALA A 283 27.77 -2.34 -18.14
N VAL A 284 28.14 -3.59 -18.14
CA VAL A 284 27.45 -4.80 -18.60
C VAL A 284 26.07 -4.91 -17.94
N ALA A 285 25.06 -5.18 -18.76
CA ALA A 285 23.69 -5.42 -18.34
C ALA A 285 23.59 -6.60 -17.36
N ARG A 286 23.16 -6.30 -16.13
CA ARG A 286 22.64 -7.29 -15.18
C ARG A 286 21.12 -7.37 -15.34
N PRO A 287 20.52 -8.56 -15.23
CA PRO A 287 19.06 -8.69 -15.30
C PRO A 287 18.44 -7.91 -14.14
N ALA A 288 17.40 -7.13 -14.47
CA ALA A 288 16.66 -6.33 -13.52
C ALA A 288 16.01 -7.22 -12.45
N PRO A 289 16.08 -6.87 -11.16
CA PRO A 289 15.34 -7.56 -10.12
C PRO A 289 13.83 -7.36 -10.31
N ALA A 290 13.07 -8.41 -10.06
CA ALA A 290 11.62 -8.40 -10.09
C ALA A 290 11.08 -7.25 -9.23
N VAL A 291 10.13 -6.49 -9.78
CA VAL A 291 9.45 -5.38 -9.11
C VAL A 291 8.70 -5.96 -7.91
N THR A 292 9.21 -5.72 -6.71
CA THR A 292 8.47 -6.00 -5.47
C THR A 292 7.38 -4.95 -5.35
N GLN A 293 6.14 -5.41 -5.47
CA GLN A 293 4.97 -4.56 -5.20
C GLN A 293 4.89 -4.36 -3.68
N ASP A 294 4.98 -3.13 -3.22
CA ASP A 294 4.87 -2.79 -1.79
C ASP A 294 3.44 -2.95 -1.22
N ASP A 295 2.46 -3.28 -2.06
CA ASP A 295 1.08 -3.52 -1.67
C ASP A 295 0.61 -4.91 -2.06
N PRO A 296 -0.16 -5.58 -1.17
CA PRO A 296 -0.75 -6.88 -1.47
C PRO A 296 -1.73 -6.78 -2.65
N PRO A 297 -1.89 -7.84 -3.45
CA PRO A 297 -2.94 -7.91 -4.46
C PRO A 297 -4.31 -7.95 -3.75
N PHE A 298 -5.07 -6.86 -3.87
CA PHE A 298 -6.39 -6.76 -3.25
C PHE A 298 -7.48 -7.20 -4.22
N GLU A 299 -8.39 -8.01 -3.72
CA GLU A 299 -9.71 -8.13 -4.32
C GLU A 299 -10.53 -6.86 -4.05
N VAL A 300 -11.34 -6.47 -5.01
CA VAL A 300 -12.21 -5.29 -4.91
C VAL A 300 -13.39 -5.66 -4.01
N ASP A 301 -13.70 -4.84 -2.99
CA ASP A 301 -14.99 -4.92 -2.29
C ASP A 301 -16.11 -4.64 -3.32
N GLU A 302 -16.75 -5.71 -3.81
CA GLU A 302 -17.88 -5.59 -4.73
C GLU A 302 -19.16 -5.28 -3.96
N PRO A 303 -20.01 -4.41 -4.50
CA PRO A 303 -21.44 -4.55 -4.21
C PRO A 303 -21.94 -5.83 -4.90
N GLU A 304 -22.48 -6.77 -4.12
CA GLU A 304 -23.07 -8.02 -4.62
C GLU A 304 -24.10 -7.74 -5.72
N VAL A 305 -23.77 -8.12 -6.95
CA VAL A 305 -24.74 -8.26 -8.03
C VAL A 305 -24.49 -9.56 -8.78
N THR A 306 -25.32 -10.53 -8.52
CA THR A 306 -25.32 -11.82 -9.20
C THR A 306 -25.91 -11.72 -10.59
N ALA A 307 -25.18 -12.11 -11.65
CA ALA A 307 -25.75 -12.59 -12.93
C ALA A 307 -24.71 -13.23 -13.87
N PRO A 308 -25.14 -14.07 -14.85
CA PRO A 308 -24.34 -15.12 -15.44
C PRO A 308 -23.48 -14.72 -16.66
N VAL A 309 -22.47 -15.55 -16.89
CA VAL A 309 -21.38 -15.41 -17.88
C VAL A 309 -21.86 -15.62 -19.30
N THR A 310 -21.57 -14.72 -20.23
CA THR A 310 -21.56 -14.97 -21.67
C THR A 310 -20.32 -14.42 -22.36
N ALA A 311 -19.87 -15.11 -23.40
CA ALA A 311 -18.56 -15.10 -24.07
C ALA A 311 -17.97 -13.74 -24.52
N ALA A 312 -16.63 -13.65 -24.44
CA ALA A 312 -15.82 -12.46 -24.59
C ALA A 312 -15.39 -12.16 -26.04
N LYS A 313 -15.43 -10.88 -26.45
CA LYS A 313 -14.75 -10.28 -27.61
C LYS A 313 -13.32 -9.83 -27.29
N PRO A 314 -12.39 -9.72 -28.26
CA PRO A 314 -10.99 -9.38 -28.00
C PRO A 314 -10.79 -7.96 -27.48
N ALA A 315 -9.80 -7.80 -26.59
CA ALA A 315 -9.57 -6.64 -25.72
C ALA A 315 -9.33 -5.29 -26.44
N SER A 316 -8.80 -5.28 -27.66
CA SER A 316 -8.46 -4.06 -28.41
C SER A 316 -9.68 -3.32 -28.97
N GLN A 317 -10.69 -4.04 -29.46
CA GLN A 317 -11.93 -3.44 -29.98
C GLN A 317 -12.82 -2.86 -28.87
N ARG A 318 -12.75 -3.42 -27.67
CA ARG A 318 -13.51 -2.91 -26.50
C ARG A 318 -12.98 -1.56 -26.00
N ALA A 319 -11.66 -1.35 -26.04
CA ALA A 319 -11.05 -0.09 -25.60
C ALA A 319 -11.44 1.08 -26.53
N GLU A 320 -11.50 0.84 -27.86
CA GLU A 320 -11.89 1.86 -28.83
C GLU A 320 -13.37 2.22 -28.73
N ASP A 321 -14.24 1.22 -28.52
CA ASP A 321 -15.68 1.44 -28.31
C ASP A 321 -15.98 2.25 -27.04
N ILE A 322 -15.22 1.99 -25.97
CA ILE A 322 -15.31 2.70 -24.69
C ILE A 322 -14.84 4.16 -24.82
N LEU A 323 -13.74 4.37 -25.52
CA LEU A 323 -13.20 5.72 -25.79
C LEU A 323 -14.17 6.54 -26.66
N ALA A 324 -14.86 5.90 -27.62
CA ALA A 324 -15.88 6.55 -28.43
C ALA A 324 -17.12 6.93 -27.61
N MET A 325 -17.56 6.09 -26.66
CA MET A 325 -18.68 6.41 -25.77
C MET A 325 -18.37 7.56 -24.80
N ILE A 326 -17.17 7.60 -24.24
CA ILE A 326 -16.73 8.67 -23.35
C ILE A 326 -16.65 10.00 -24.10
N ARG A 327 -16.12 10.00 -25.32
CA ARG A 327 -16.04 11.19 -26.19
C ARG A 327 -17.40 11.74 -26.60
N ASN A 328 -18.39 10.87 -26.81
CA ASN A 328 -19.75 11.28 -27.17
C ASN A 328 -20.58 11.82 -25.99
N ARG A 329 -20.18 11.59 -24.76
CA ARG A 329 -20.83 12.14 -23.55
C ARG A 329 -20.31 13.52 -23.15
N GLN A 330 -19.19 13.97 -23.72
CA GLN A 330 -18.59 15.28 -23.44
C GLN A 330 -18.99 16.36 -24.49
N LYS A 331 -19.85 16.00 -25.43
CA LYS A 331 -20.59 16.93 -26.30
C LYS A 331 -22.04 17.02 -25.84
#